data_4937c922dfe28a38d5eea9aa03f92be6
#
_entry.id   4937c922dfe28a38d5eea9aa03f92be6
#
_cell.length_a   1.000
_cell.length_b   1.000
_cell.length_c   1.000
_cell.angle_alpha   90.00
_cell.angle_beta   90.00
_cell.angle_gamma   90.00
#
_symmetry.space_group_name_H-M   'P 1'
#
loop_
_entity.id
_entity.type
_entity.pdbx_description
1 polymer ?
#
loop_
_entity_poly.entity_id
_entity_poly.type
_entity_poly.pdbx_seq_one_letter_code
_entity_poly.pdbx_strand_id
1 'polypeptide(L)'
;MKKITTLGLCAAMALTMQAQNFNDYFENKTLRTDYIFTGDAQKQEVYLDELSSLPEWAGRRHHLDQLPLAGNGEITMTDKASGKVIYRTSFSSLFQEWLGEEEATRVKKGYENSFLLPFPKQEAIVTISLKNAHQEVCA
;
A
#
# COMPACT_ATOMS: atom_id res chain seq x y z
N MET A 1 12.75 -58.82 -25.44
CA MET A 1 11.88 -57.75 -24.98
C MET A 1 12.72 -56.72 -24.23
N LYS A 2 13.01 -55.57 -24.82
CA LYS A 2 13.81 -54.49 -24.20
C LYS A 2 12.84 -53.52 -23.51
N LYS A 3 12.90 -53.40 -22.20
CA LYS A 3 12.16 -52.38 -21.43
C LYS A 3 12.93 -51.07 -21.53
N ILE A 4 12.36 -50.06 -22.20
CA ILE A 4 12.87 -48.70 -22.22
C ILE A 4 12.27 -48.00 -21.02
N THR A 5 13.13 -47.66 -20.05
CA THR A 5 12.76 -46.87 -18.86
C THR A 5 12.99 -45.41 -19.23
N THR A 6 11.90 -44.68 -19.45
CA THR A 6 11.97 -43.23 -19.73
C THR A 6 12.11 -42.49 -18.37
N LEU A 7 13.31 -41.97 -18.14
CA LEU A 7 13.59 -41.13 -16.95
C LEU A 7 13.10 -39.70 -17.23
N GLY A 8 11.96 -39.34 -16.70
CA GLY A 8 11.41 -37.99 -16.79
C GLY A 8 12.23 -37.02 -15.93
N LEU A 9 12.97 -36.11 -16.57
CA LEU A 9 13.71 -35.04 -15.94
C LEU A 9 12.73 -33.91 -15.60
N CYS A 10 12.21 -33.86 -14.38
CA CYS A 10 11.47 -32.72 -13.83
C CYS A 10 12.47 -31.61 -13.53
N ALA A 11 12.62 -30.64 -14.45
CA ALA A 11 13.31 -29.39 -14.17
C ALA A 11 12.43 -28.52 -13.26
N ALA A 12 12.69 -28.57 -11.95
CA ALA A 12 12.11 -27.62 -11.00
C ALA A 12 12.73 -26.24 -11.27
N MET A 13 12.01 -25.35 -11.94
CA MET A 13 12.35 -23.92 -11.97
C MET A 13 12.15 -23.35 -10.56
N ALA A 14 13.22 -23.29 -9.80
CA ALA A 14 13.25 -22.51 -8.57
C ALA A 14 13.16 -21.03 -8.96
N LEU A 15 11.95 -20.46 -8.87
CA LEU A 15 11.77 -19.00 -8.87
C LEU A 15 12.45 -18.48 -7.61
N THR A 16 13.65 -17.98 -7.74
CA THR A 16 14.30 -17.23 -6.67
C THR A 16 13.50 -15.96 -6.46
N MET A 17 12.64 -15.93 -5.46
CA MET A 17 12.04 -14.69 -4.97
C MET A 17 13.16 -13.86 -4.36
N GLN A 18 13.74 -12.99 -5.17
CA GLN A 18 14.75 -12.06 -4.70
C GLN A 18 14.06 -11.02 -3.82
N ALA A 19 14.38 -11.03 -2.53
CA ALA A 19 13.86 -10.05 -1.60
C ALA A 19 14.22 -8.63 -2.10
N GLN A 20 13.26 -7.72 -2.09
CA GLN A 20 13.50 -6.35 -2.48
C GLN A 20 14.50 -5.70 -1.52
N ASN A 21 15.59 -5.16 -2.07
CA ASN A 21 16.51 -4.35 -1.28
C ASN A 21 15.97 -2.92 -1.21
N PHE A 22 15.88 -2.36 0.00
CA PHE A 22 15.43 -0.99 0.23
C PHE A 22 16.18 0.02 -0.65
N ASN A 23 17.51 -0.11 -0.70
CA ASN A 23 18.36 0.84 -1.40
C ASN A 23 18.22 0.81 -2.93
N ASP A 24 17.57 -0.18 -3.50
CA ASP A 24 17.32 -0.22 -4.95
C ASP A 24 16.22 0.78 -5.35
N TYR A 25 15.25 1.01 -4.46
CA TYR A 25 14.05 1.82 -4.75
C TYR A 25 13.96 3.12 -3.96
N PHE A 26 14.61 3.21 -2.79
CA PHE A 26 14.39 4.31 -1.84
C PHE A 26 15.67 5.01 -1.42
N GLU A 27 15.54 6.32 -1.16
CA GLU A 27 16.52 7.12 -0.44
C GLU A 27 16.33 6.95 1.08
N ASN A 28 17.36 7.29 1.86
CA ASN A 28 17.20 7.34 3.31
C ASN A 28 16.50 8.64 3.75
N LYS A 29 15.30 8.84 3.24
CA LYS A 29 14.41 9.97 3.53
C LYS A 29 12.98 9.49 3.69
N THR A 30 12.15 10.29 4.33
CA THR A 30 10.72 10.08 4.45
C THR A 30 9.96 10.97 3.47
N LEU A 31 9.03 10.38 2.72
CA LEU A 31 7.98 11.10 2.04
C LEU A 31 6.78 11.19 2.98
N ARG A 32 6.45 12.40 3.43
CA ARG A 32 5.21 12.68 4.15
C ARG A 32 4.13 13.02 3.13
N THR A 33 2.99 12.36 3.27
CA THR A 33 1.82 12.57 2.42
C THR A 33 0.63 12.90 3.30
N ASP A 34 0.06 14.08 3.13
CA ASP A 34 -1.12 14.52 3.86
C ASP A 34 -2.34 14.44 2.95
N TYR A 35 -3.41 13.82 3.46
CA TYR A 35 -4.64 13.59 2.73
C TYR A 35 -5.85 13.99 3.55
N ILE A 36 -6.89 14.42 2.86
CA ILE A 36 -8.22 14.63 3.43
C ILE A 36 -9.12 13.50 2.96
N PHE A 37 -9.61 12.69 3.92
CA PHE A 37 -10.68 11.71 3.68
C PHE A 37 -11.99 12.37 4.00
N THR A 38 -12.93 12.38 3.06
CA THR A 38 -14.18 13.10 3.20
C THR A 38 -15.35 12.31 2.64
N GLY A 39 -16.54 12.69 3.06
CA GLY A 39 -17.79 12.10 2.57
C GLY A 39 -18.76 11.75 3.68
N ASP A 40 -19.59 10.78 3.40
CA ASP A 40 -20.64 10.23 4.27
C ASP A 40 -20.72 8.70 4.13
N ALA A 41 -21.69 8.06 4.76
CA ALA A 41 -21.87 6.61 4.70
C ALA A 41 -22.11 6.07 3.28
N GLN A 42 -22.58 6.91 2.33
CA GLN A 42 -22.90 6.50 0.97
C GLN A 42 -21.74 6.72 -0.01
N LYS A 43 -20.96 7.81 0.17
CA LYS A 43 -19.90 8.19 -0.75
C LYS A 43 -18.69 8.72 0.01
N GLN A 44 -17.52 8.13 -0.26
CA GLN A 44 -16.24 8.56 0.28
C GLN A 44 -15.34 9.06 -0.84
N GLU A 45 -14.48 10.02 -0.53
CA GLU A 45 -13.52 10.62 -1.44
C GLU A 45 -12.20 10.86 -0.69
N VAL A 46 -11.10 10.77 -1.43
CA VAL A 46 -9.74 10.99 -0.91
C VAL A 46 -9.08 12.10 -1.73
N TYR A 47 -8.60 13.13 -1.06
CA TYR A 47 -7.89 14.24 -1.68
C TYR A 47 -6.49 14.33 -1.12
N LEU A 48 -5.50 14.49 -2.00
CA LEU A 48 -4.15 14.86 -1.62
C LEU A 48 -4.15 16.33 -1.19
N ASP A 49 -3.64 16.61 0.00
CA ASP A 49 -3.49 17.96 0.55
C ASP A 49 -2.05 18.45 0.35
N GLU A 50 -1.06 17.76 0.92
CA GLU A 50 0.33 18.18 0.84
C GLU A 50 1.28 16.99 0.67
N LEU A 51 2.40 17.23 -0.04
CA LEU A 51 3.56 16.36 -0.09
C LEU A 51 4.77 17.11 0.46
N SER A 52 5.45 16.51 1.41
CA SER A 52 6.69 17.06 1.97
C SER A 52 7.72 15.96 2.22
N SER A 53 8.97 16.33 2.44
CA SER A 53 10.02 15.38 2.76
C SER A 53 10.64 15.68 4.10
N LEU A 54 10.96 14.60 4.86
CA LEU A 54 11.66 14.66 6.13
C LEU A 54 13.00 13.96 6.00
N PRO A 55 14.04 14.40 6.74
CA PRO A 55 15.30 13.69 6.78
C PRO A 55 15.07 12.30 7.42
N GLU A 56 15.80 11.33 6.92
CA GLU A 56 15.84 9.95 7.38
C GLU A 56 14.52 9.17 7.28
N TRP A 57 14.65 7.89 6.99
CA TRP A 57 13.56 6.91 7.03
C TRP A 57 13.71 6.02 8.27
N ALA A 58 12.76 6.11 9.18
CA ALA A 58 12.73 5.33 10.43
C ALA A 58 11.85 4.06 10.33
N GLY A 59 11.19 3.83 9.21
CA GLY A 59 10.31 2.68 9.03
C GLY A 59 11.04 1.40 8.59
N ARG A 60 10.26 0.39 8.22
CA ARG A 60 10.80 -0.91 7.80
C ARG A 60 11.60 -0.82 6.50
N ARG A 61 12.63 -1.67 6.37
CA ARG A 61 13.51 -1.77 5.20
C ARG A 61 13.47 -3.13 4.52
N HIS A 62 12.68 -4.05 5.06
CA HIS A 62 12.52 -5.42 4.56
C HIS A 62 11.03 -5.73 4.36
N HIS A 63 10.74 -6.72 3.50
CA HIS A 63 9.37 -7.12 3.17
C HIS A 63 8.49 -5.94 2.75
N LEU A 64 9.06 -5.08 1.89
CA LEU A 64 8.49 -3.78 1.56
C LEU A 64 7.16 -3.88 0.80
N ASP A 65 7.01 -4.89 -0.04
CA ASP A 65 5.85 -5.19 -0.87
C ASP A 65 4.77 -6.04 -0.17
N GLN A 66 5.01 -6.40 1.11
CA GLN A 66 4.08 -7.21 1.90
C GLN A 66 3.26 -6.33 2.84
N LEU A 67 2.00 -6.71 3.06
CA LEU A 67 1.16 -6.11 4.09
C LEU A 67 1.44 -6.79 5.42
N PRO A 68 1.99 -6.08 6.41
CA PRO A 68 2.27 -6.67 7.72
C PRO A 68 1.00 -6.98 8.52
N LEU A 69 -0.03 -6.17 8.36
CA LEU A 69 -1.33 -6.29 9.03
C LEU A 69 -2.44 -5.85 8.08
N ALA A 70 -3.66 -6.33 8.29
CA ALA A 70 -4.84 -5.81 7.61
C ALA A 70 -5.45 -4.67 8.42
N GLY A 71 -5.68 -3.53 7.76
CA GLY A 71 -6.42 -2.38 8.28
C GLY A 71 -7.67 -2.13 7.44
N ASN A 72 -8.40 -1.06 7.73
CA ASN A 72 -9.51 -0.61 6.91
C ASN A 72 -9.07 0.33 5.76
N GLY A 73 -7.78 0.55 5.62
CA GLY A 73 -7.17 1.24 4.50
C GLY A 73 -5.82 0.64 4.12
N GLU A 74 -5.39 0.91 2.90
CA GLU A 74 -4.13 0.43 2.34
C GLU A 74 -3.46 1.52 1.52
N ILE A 75 -2.14 1.61 1.64
CA ILE A 75 -1.29 2.43 0.77
C ILE A 75 -0.38 1.49 0.00
N THR A 76 -0.39 1.64 -1.31
CA THR A 76 0.52 0.93 -2.22
C THR A 76 1.36 1.94 -2.99
N MET A 77 2.67 1.74 -3.02
CA MET A 77 3.58 2.49 -3.88
C MET A 77 4.09 1.58 -4.99
N THR A 78 3.90 2.01 -6.23
CA THR A 78 4.28 1.28 -7.43
C THR A 78 5.33 2.07 -8.20
N ASP A 79 6.45 1.46 -8.53
CA ASP A 79 7.44 2.05 -9.44
C ASP A 79 6.81 2.27 -10.81
N LYS A 80 6.80 3.52 -11.27
CA LYS A 80 6.07 3.91 -12.48
C LYS A 80 6.63 3.25 -13.74
N ALA A 81 7.94 3.05 -13.79
CA ALA A 81 8.60 2.52 -14.98
C ALA A 81 8.36 1.02 -15.14
N SER A 82 8.45 0.23 -14.07
CA SER A 82 8.32 -1.23 -14.10
C SER A 82 6.91 -1.74 -13.79
N GLY A 83 6.05 -0.92 -13.20
CA GLY A 83 4.75 -1.34 -12.69
C GLY A 83 4.84 -2.22 -11.44
N LYS A 84 6.03 -2.38 -10.86
CA LYS A 84 6.26 -3.23 -9.70
C LYS A 84 5.83 -2.52 -8.43
N VAL A 85 5.11 -3.23 -7.56
CA VAL A 85 4.84 -2.76 -6.19
C VAL A 85 6.14 -2.76 -5.40
N ILE A 86 6.54 -1.59 -4.91
CA ILE A 86 7.79 -1.39 -4.17
C ILE A 86 7.59 -1.14 -2.68
N TYR A 87 6.38 -0.73 -2.27
CA TYR A 87 6.01 -0.58 -0.87
C TYR A 87 4.52 -0.78 -0.67
N ARG A 88 4.14 -1.43 0.44
CA ARG A 88 2.73 -1.55 0.87
C ARG A 88 2.64 -1.36 2.37
N THR A 89 1.62 -0.68 2.82
CA THR A 89 1.27 -0.60 4.23
C THR A 89 -0.23 -0.48 4.39
N SER A 90 -0.73 -0.82 5.56
CA SER A 90 -2.13 -0.63 5.93
C SER A 90 -2.26 0.39 7.04
N PHE A 91 -3.45 0.92 7.18
CA PHE A 91 -3.81 1.84 8.24
C PHE A 91 -5.27 1.64 8.67
N SER A 92 -5.62 2.22 9.82
CA SER A 92 -7.00 2.44 10.24
C SER A 92 -7.17 3.92 10.50
N SER A 93 -8.31 4.50 10.13
CA SER A 93 -8.57 5.93 10.25
C SER A 93 -9.83 6.21 11.06
N LEU A 94 -9.83 7.33 11.77
CA LEU A 94 -11.01 7.83 12.49
C LEU A 94 -12.17 8.12 11.53
N PHE A 95 -11.89 8.51 10.29
CA PHE A 95 -12.91 8.70 9.29
C PHE A 95 -13.71 7.42 9.05
N GLN A 96 -13.03 6.28 8.88
CA GLN A 96 -13.69 5.00 8.63
C GLN A 96 -14.41 4.47 9.87
N GLU A 97 -13.93 4.76 11.08
CA GLU A 97 -14.65 4.45 12.31
C GLU A 97 -15.95 5.27 12.39
N TRP A 98 -15.86 6.59 12.12
CA TRP A 98 -17.02 7.47 12.11
C TRP A 98 -18.06 7.09 11.04
N LEU A 99 -17.67 6.51 9.90
CA LEU A 99 -18.62 6.04 8.89
C LEU A 99 -19.60 4.97 9.42
N GLY A 100 -19.26 4.30 10.52
CA GLY A 100 -20.16 3.36 11.23
C GLY A 100 -21.20 4.04 12.12
N GLU A 101 -21.10 5.34 12.38
CA GLU A 101 -22.01 6.07 13.23
C GLU A 101 -23.27 6.52 12.48
N GLU A 102 -24.39 6.64 13.19
CA GLU A 102 -25.66 7.12 12.63
C GLU A 102 -25.51 8.52 12.01
N GLU A 103 -24.65 9.35 12.56
CA GLU A 103 -24.39 10.70 12.04
C GLU A 103 -23.91 10.68 10.59
N ALA A 104 -23.08 9.72 10.20
CA ALA A 104 -22.55 9.59 8.85
C ALA A 104 -23.62 9.35 7.77
N THR A 105 -24.83 8.94 8.17
CA THR A 105 -25.96 8.81 7.23
C THR A 105 -26.60 10.14 6.87
N ARG A 106 -26.30 11.22 7.62
CA ARG A 106 -26.99 12.52 7.55
C ARG A 106 -26.10 13.70 7.22
N VAL A 107 -24.81 13.62 7.58
CA VAL A 107 -23.84 14.71 7.37
C VAL A 107 -22.59 14.21 6.69
N LYS A 108 -21.89 15.13 6.03
CA LYS A 108 -20.54 14.90 5.46
C LYS A 108 -19.50 15.49 6.39
N LYS A 109 -18.38 14.78 6.55
CA LYS A 109 -17.21 15.26 7.30
C LYS A 109 -15.93 15.04 6.50
N GLY A 110 -14.91 15.82 6.84
CA GLY A 110 -13.55 15.65 6.37
C GLY A 110 -12.62 15.38 7.55
N TYR A 111 -11.65 14.51 7.34
CA TYR A 111 -10.63 14.14 8.32
C TYR A 111 -9.26 14.23 7.67
N GLU A 112 -8.36 14.97 8.30
CA GLU A 112 -6.96 15.04 7.90
C GLU A 112 -6.24 13.76 8.33
N ASN A 113 -5.40 13.24 7.43
CA ASN A 113 -4.59 12.06 7.67
C ASN A 113 -3.20 12.28 7.11
N SER A 114 -2.17 11.97 7.91
CA SER A 114 -0.76 12.05 7.50
C SER A 114 -0.15 10.67 7.48
N PHE A 115 0.55 10.34 6.38
CA PHE A 115 1.26 9.08 6.26
C PHE A 115 2.74 9.32 5.98
N LEU A 116 3.58 8.49 6.58
CA LEU A 116 5.02 8.49 6.36
C LEU A 116 5.39 7.28 5.52
N LEU A 117 5.96 7.52 4.37
CA LEU A 117 6.37 6.52 3.39
C LEU A 117 7.88 6.65 3.11
N PRO A 118 8.55 5.60 2.67
CA PRO A 118 9.92 5.73 2.21
C PRO A 118 9.97 6.58 0.94
N PHE A 119 10.96 7.46 0.83
CA PHE A 119 11.09 8.39 -0.30
C PHE A 119 11.62 7.65 -1.55
N PRO A 120 10.86 7.58 -2.65
CA PRO A 120 11.28 6.84 -3.84
C PRO A 120 12.39 7.55 -4.60
N LYS A 121 13.37 6.80 -5.12
CA LYS A 121 14.47 7.33 -5.97
C LYS A 121 14.01 7.72 -7.37
N GLN A 122 12.96 7.07 -7.86
CA GLN A 122 12.41 7.26 -9.19
C GLN A 122 10.92 7.63 -9.06
N GLU A 123 10.31 8.03 -10.17
CA GLU A 123 8.87 8.30 -10.19
C GLU A 123 8.07 7.07 -9.74
N ALA A 124 7.20 7.28 -8.77
CA ALA A 124 6.33 6.26 -8.23
C ALA A 124 4.88 6.73 -8.15
N ILE A 125 3.96 5.79 -8.25
CA ILE A 125 2.54 6.04 -8.08
C ILE A 125 2.16 5.59 -6.67
N VAL A 126 1.64 6.51 -5.86
CA VAL A 126 1.07 6.21 -4.55
C VAL A 126 -0.43 6.08 -4.69
N THR A 127 -0.96 4.92 -4.33
CA THR A 127 -2.39 4.63 -4.34
C THR A 127 -2.86 4.46 -2.91
N ILE A 128 -3.90 5.19 -2.53
CA ILE A 128 -4.60 5.02 -1.26
C ILE A 128 -5.95 4.38 -1.54
N SER A 129 -6.29 3.35 -0.77
CA SER A 129 -7.57 2.66 -0.86
C SER A 129 -8.23 2.61 0.50
N LEU A 130 -9.46 3.07 0.60
CA LEU A 130 -10.33 2.87 1.75
C LEU A 130 -11.15 1.60 1.53
N LYS A 131 -11.29 0.80 2.59
CA LYS A 131 -12.01 -0.47 2.55
C LYS A 131 -13.18 -0.44 3.52
N ASN A 132 -14.29 -1.03 3.12
CA ASN A 132 -15.45 -1.20 3.99
C ASN A 132 -15.25 -2.37 4.99
N ALA A 133 -16.25 -2.65 5.82
CA ALA A 133 -16.22 -3.73 6.81
C ALA A 133 -16.04 -5.13 6.17
N HIS A 134 -16.33 -5.29 4.88
CA HIS A 134 -16.12 -6.52 4.12
C HIS A 134 -14.77 -6.59 3.40
N GLN A 135 -13.85 -5.63 3.68
CA GLN A 135 -12.55 -5.48 3.02
C GLN A 135 -12.63 -5.16 1.52
N GLU A 136 -13.77 -4.66 1.05
CA GLU A 136 -13.93 -4.19 -0.33
C GLU A 136 -13.52 -2.73 -0.43
N VAL A 137 -12.84 -2.36 -1.53
CA VAL A 137 -12.42 -0.98 -1.79
C VAL A 137 -13.67 -0.13 -2.07
N CYS A 138 -13.80 0.99 -1.36
CA CYS A 138 -14.92 1.93 -1.49
C CYS A 138 -14.47 3.36 -1.86
N ALA A 139 -13.19 3.68 -1.76
CA ALA A 139 -12.56 4.90 -2.26
C ALA A 139 -11.04 4.71 -2.44
#